data_a78a3ea6a94ed5581d8b234d354f3513
#
_entry.id   a78a3ea6a94ed5581d8b234d354f3513
#
_cell.length_a   1.000
_cell.length_b   1.000
_cell.length_c   1.000
_cell.angle_alpha   90.00
_cell.angle_beta   90.00
_cell.angle_gamma   90.00
#
_symmetry.space_group_name_H-M   'P 1'
#
loop_
_entity.id
_entity.type
_entity.pdbx_description
1 polymer ?
#
loop_
_entity_poly.entity_id
_entity_poly.type
_entity_poly.pdbx_seq_one_letter_code
_entity_poly.pdbx_strand_id
1 'polypeptide(L)' 'MTDLIETEIRAHLERLGVVPLLGGLVPEPAAAELLGYAPSYLRRLAAAGQAPLPYVRRGNRRFYKIDDIRRFATETVA' A
#
# COMPACT_ATOMS: atom_id res chain seq x y z
N MET A 1 -4.90 -21.73 0.30
CA MET A 1 -4.44 -21.41 1.66
C MET A 1 -4.50 -19.91 1.84
N THR A 2 -5.02 -19.45 2.98
CA THR A 2 -5.21 -18.03 3.22
C THR A 2 -3.92 -17.41 3.73
N ASP A 3 -3.50 -16.32 3.09
CA ASP A 3 -2.35 -15.55 3.52
C ASP A 3 -2.80 -14.64 4.68
N LEU A 4 -2.23 -14.84 5.85
CA LEU A 4 -2.60 -14.07 7.03
C LEU A 4 -2.31 -12.58 6.87
N ILE A 5 -1.20 -12.24 6.20
CA ILE A 5 -0.85 -10.84 5.97
C ILE A 5 -1.86 -10.19 5.02
N GLU A 6 -2.25 -10.88 3.97
CA GLU A 6 -3.25 -10.34 3.06
C GLU A 6 -4.59 -10.16 3.78
N THR A 7 -4.96 -11.10 4.64
CA THR A 7 -6.18 -10.99 5.43
C THR A 7 -6.12 -9.75 6.33
N GLU A 8 -4.97 -9.51 6.96
CA GLU A 8 -4.79 -8.32 7.79
C GLU A 8 -4.90 -7.04 6.95
N ILE A 9 -4.28 -7.02 5.78
CA ILE A 9 -4.34 -5.86 4.89
C ILE A 9 -5.79 -5.55 4.54
N ARG A 10 -6.55 -6.55 4.16
CA ARG A 10 -7.96 -6.35 3.79
C ARG A 10 -8.80 -5.90 4.97
N ALA A 11 -8.53 -6.41 6.16
CA ALA A 11 -9.24 -5.98 7.36
C ALA A 11 -8.95 -4.52 7.70
N HIS A 12 -7.68 -4.10 7.54
CA HIS A 12 -7.31 -2.70 7.76
C HIS A 12 -7.99 -1.78 6.75
N LEU A 13 -8.00 -2.19 5.48
CA LEU A 13 -8.66 -1.39 4.44
C LEU A 13 -10.14 -1.23 4.73
N GLU A 14 -10.78 -2.29 5.20
CA GLU A 14 -12.19 -2.23 5.54
C GLU A 14 -12.43 -1.21 6.67
N ARG A 15 -11.57 -1.21 7.69
CA ARG A 15 -11.67 -0.25 8.78
C ARG A 15 -11.44 1.19 8.30
N LEU A 16 -10.59 1.36 7.29
CA LEU A 16 -10.34 2.68 6.71
C LEU A 16 -11.43 3.10 5.73
N GLY A 17 -12.37 2.21 5.42
CA GLY A 17 -13.41 2.50 4.45
C GLY A 17 -12.90 2.53 3.02
N VAL A 18 -11.83 1.81 2.73
CA VAL A 18 -11.20 1.81 1.40
C VAL A 18 -11.49 0.49 0.70
N VAL A 19 -12.06 0.60 -0.50
CA VAL A 19 -12.29 -0.55 -1.37
C VAL A 19 -11.21 -0.51 -2.45
N PRO A 20 -10.36 -1.54 -2.54
CA PRO A 20 -9.31 -1.56 -3.56
C PRO A 20 -9.90 -1.54 -4.98
N LEU A 21 -9.18 -0.91 -5.89
CA LEU A 21 -9.55 -0.95 -7.29
C LEU A 21 -9.21 -2.31 -7.87
N LEU A 22 -9.70 -2.56 -9.08
CA LEU A 22 -9.40 -3.82 -9.78
C LEU A 22 -7.90 -4.03 -9.84
N GLY A 23 -7.49 -5.27 -9.59
CA GLY A 23 -6.07 -5.59 -9.50
C GLY A 23 -5.49 -5.42 -8.11
N GLY A 24 -6.34 -5.07 -7.13
CA GLY A 24 -5.89 -4.90 -5.76
C GLY A 24 -5.10 -3.62 -5.56
N LEU A 25 -5.51 -2.52 -6.21
CA LEU A 25 -4.82 -1.24 -6.11
C LEU A 25 -5.34 -0.43 -4.93
N VAL A 26 -4.44 0.03 -4.09
CA VAL A 26 -4.75 0.78 -2.87
C VAL A 26 -4.23 2.21 -3.01
N PRO A 27 -5.07 3.23 -2.72
CA PRO A 27 -4.61 4.62 -2.81
C PRO A 27 -3.42 4.88 -1.88
N GLU A 28 -2.53 5.77 -2.30
CA GLU A 28 -1.31 6.05 -1.55
C GLU A 28 -1.53 6.40 -0.07
N PRO A 29 -2.51 7.25 0.30
CA PRO A 29 -2.72 7.53 1.72
C PRO A 29 -3.07 6.28 2.53
N ALA A 30 -3.89 5.39 1.97
CA ALA A 30 -4.25 4.16 2.65
C ALA A 30 -3.05 3.22 2.72
N ALA A 31 -2.25 3.15 1.66
CA ALA A 31 -1.03 2.34 1.67
C ALA A 31 -0.08 2.81 2.75
N ALA A 32 0.07 4.13 2.91
CA ALA A 32 0.92 4.69 3.96
C ALA A 32 0.44 4.25 5.34
N GLU A 33 -0.87 4.30 5.57
CA GLU A 33 -1.43 3.85 6.85
C GLU A 33 -1.10 2.38 7.11
N LEU A 34 -1.26 1.55 6.09
CA LEU A 34 -0.97 0.12 6.23
C LEU A 34 0.50 -0.13 6.56
N LEU A 35 1.39 0.68 5.99
CA LEU A 35 2.83 0.51 6.14
C LEU A 35 3.41 1.22 7.37
N GLY A 36 2.59 2.04 8.03
CA GLY A 36 3.05 2.79 9.19
C GLY A 36 3.78 4.07 8.86
N TYR A 37 3.64 4.57 7.64
CA TYR A 37 4.22 5.86 7.25
C TYR A 37 3.19 6.96 7.34
N ALA A 38 3.65 8.18 7.60
CA ALA A 38 2.79 9.34 7.41
C ALA A 38 2.49 9.48 5.91
N PRO A 39 1.23 9.74 5.52
CA PRO A 39 0.89 9.86 4.10
C PRO A 39 1.75 10.88 3.36
N SER A 40 2.06 12.01 3.98
CA SER A 40 2.90 13.03 3.35
C SER A 40 4.33 12.53 3.14
N TYR A 41 4.82 11.69 4.02
CA TYR A 41 6.17 11.13 3.89
C TYR A 41 6.26 10.18 2.71
N LEU A 42 5.29 9.25 2.61
CA LEU A 42 5.28 8.32 1.48
C LEU A 42 5.14 9.07 0.15
N ARG A 43 4.29 10.09 0.12
CA ARG A 43 4.11 10.90 -1.07
C ARG A 43 5.43 11.57 -1.48
N ARG A 44 6.18 12.09 -0.53
CA ARG A 44 7.47 12.73 -0.82
C ARG A 44 8.48 11.72 -1.35
N LEU A 45 8.52 10.54 -0.75
CA LEU A 45 9.44 9.50 -1.20
C LEU A 45 9.11 9.10 -2.64
N ALA A 46 7.84 8.89 -2.94
CA ALA A 46 7.44 8.49 -4.28
C ALA A 46 7.75 9.59 -5.30
N ALA A 47 7.49 10.84 -4.94
CA ALA A 47 7.76 11.97 -5.83
C ALA A 47 9.26 12.13 -6.10
N ALA A 48 10.10 11.74 -5.14
CA ALA A 48 11.55 11.83 -5.28
C ALA A 48 12.16 10.59 -5.96
N GLY A 49 11.33 9.65 -6.40
CA GLY A 49 11.81 8.41 -7.00
C GLY A 49 12.40 7.43 -5.99
N GLN A 50 12.04 7.57 -4.72
CA GLN A 50 12.57 6.76 -3.63
C GLN A 50 11.49 5.96 -2.91
N ALA A 51 10.39 5.65 -3.59
CA ALA A 51 9.33 4.85 -2.99
C ALA A 51 9.88 3.51 -2.53
N PRO A 52 9.50 3.05 -1.32
CA PRO A 52 10.03 1.79 -0.78
C PRO A 52 9.47 0.55 -1.47
N LEU A 53 8.43 0.70 -2.28
CA LEU A 53 7.85 -0.40 -3.02
C LEU A 53 7.26 0.15 -4.33
N PRO A 54 7.03 -0.74 -5.32
CA PRO A 54 6.49 -0.30 -6.61
C PRO A 54 5.09 0.30 -6.48
N TYR A 55 4.75 1.21 -7.36
CA TYR A 55 3.41 1.79 -7.41
C TYR A 55 2.95 1.92 -8.84
N VAL A 56 1.64 2.12 -9.01
CA VAL A 56 1.00 2.31 -10.31
C VAL A 56 0.36 3.70 -10.31
N ARG A 57 0.56 4.45 -11.38
CA ARG A 57 -0.10 5.75 -11.50
C ARG A 57 -1.39 5.62 -12.30
N ARG A 58 -2.42 6.29 -11.81
CA ARG A 58 -3.69 6.44 -12.52
C ARG A 58 -4.03 7.91 -12.49
N GLY A 59 -3.83 8.61 -13.62
CA GLY A 59 -3.96 10.05 -13.65
C GLY A 59 -2.92 10.71 -12.75
N ASN A 60 -3.36 11.52 -11.81
CA ASN A 60 -2.48 12.21 -10.88
C ASN A 60 -2.30 11.49 -9.56
N ARG A 61 -2.80 10.26 -9.46
CA ARG A 61 -2.79 9.53 -8.20
C ARG A 61 -1.92 8.30 -8.30
N ARG A 62 -1.26 7.97 -7.18
CA ARG A 62 -0.47 6.75 -7.06
C ARG A 62 -1.24 5.72 -6.28
N PHE A 63 -1.14 4.47 -6.74
CA PHE A 63 -1.78 3.33 -6.07
C PHE A 63 -0.73 2.26 -5.88
N TYR A 64 -0.88 1.49 -4.81
CA TYR A 64 0.05 0.41 -4.48
C TYR A 64 -0.73 -0.90 -4.49
N LYS A 65 -0.13 -1.93 -5.07
CA LYS A 65 -0.79 -3.24 -5.15
C LYS A 65 -0.76 -3.92 -3.79
N ILE A 66 -1.86 -4.56 -3.43
CA ILE A 66 -1.92 -5.33 -2.19
C ILE A 66 -0.80 -6.37 -2.16
N ASP A 67 -0.52 -6.99 -3.31
CA ASP A 67 0.55 -7.98 -3.39
C ASP A 67 1.92 -7.40 -3.04
N ASP A 68 2.19 -6.19 -3.52
CA ASP A 68 3.45 -5.52 -3.22
C ASP A 68 3.52 -5.09 -1.74
N ILE A 69 2.39 -4.64 -1.18
CA ILE A 69 2.33 -4.30 0.24
C ILE A 69 2.58 -5.56 1.08
N ARG A 70 1.95 -6.66 0.71
CA ARG A 70 2.14 -7.94 1.39
C ARG A 70 3.61 -8.36 1.34
N ARG A 71 4.22 -8.26 0.17
CA ARG A 71 5.63 -8.62 0.01
C ARG A 71 6.53 -7.73 0.86
N PHE A 72 6.27 -6.44 0.85
CA PHE A 72 7.03 -5.50 1.67
C PHE A 72 6.92 -5.88 3.15
N ALA A 73 5.71 -6.20 3.61
CA ALA A 73 5.48 -6.52 5.01
C ALA A 73 6.17 -7.83 5.42
N THR A 74 6.28 -8.77 4.49
CA THR A 74 6.87 -10.08 4.81
C THR A 74 8.38 -10.13 4.58
N GLU A 75 8.91 -9.33 3.66
CA GLU A 75 10.33 -9.38 3.30
C GLU A 75 11.17 -8.33 4.02
N THR A 76 10.53 -7.29 4.54
CA THR A 76 11.27 -6.24 5.24
C THR A 76 11.53 -6.70 6.66
N VAL A 77 12.65 -7.35 6.84
CA VAL A 77 13.06 -7.85 8.16
C VAL A 77 14.13 -6.93 8.71
N ALA A 78 13.90 -6.52 9.93
CA ALA A 78 14.86 -5.66 10.61
C ALA A 78 16.18 -6.40 10.85
#